data_4cc1755b0a1de8b3f2dd1c3a9ccb6aa8
#
_entry.id   4cc1755b0a1de8b3f2dd1c3a9ccb6aa8
#
_cell.length_a   1.000
_cell.length_b   1.000
_cell.length_c   1.000
_cell.angle_alpha   90.00
_cell.angle_beta   90.00
_cell.angle_gamma   90.00
#
_symmetry.space_group_name_H-M   'P 1'
#
loop_
_entity.id
_entity.type
_entity.pdbx_description
1 polymer ?
#
loop_
_entity_poly.entity_id
_entity_poly.type
_entity_poly.pdbx_seq_one_letter_code
_entity_poly.pdbx_strand_id
1 'polypeptide(L)'
;MNLIDLGWNQEFADKLDQLEIKENFKIARVAVEYKGMYKLYTENGEVLAEITGKLRYNNQFPAVGDWVVIDLLDNGEKAIIHKILPRKSKFSRKVAGDDIKEQVVAANIDTVFIVTSLNQDFNLRRLERYLTITWNSGANPVIILSKADLSDDPKSKKAEVETVAFGVPIHIVSSVTGRGLAELKQYLKRGKTASLLGSSGVGKSTLINQLIGSDKMEVDNIRVNDGKGKHTTTHRELFVLETGGVVIDNPGMREIQLWDDSKGFDESFDDIKVLANNCKFNDCQHETEPGCAVKNAITAGELTEERLESYRKLKREILYMERKRKYGAEHANKLKIQELMGL
;
A
#
# COMPACT_ATOMS: atom_id res chain seq x y z
N MET A 1 -13.73 3.01 -23.21
CA MET A 1 -12.67 2.10 -22.70
C MET A 1 -13.29 0.76 -22.35
N ASN A 2 -12.55 -0.36 -22.41
CA ASN A 2 -13.10 -1.63 -21.95
C ASN A 2 -12.96 -1.72 -20.42
N LEU A 3 -14.06 -1.97 -19.68
CA LEU A 3 -14.02 -2.07 -18.22
C LEU A 3 -13.11 -3.21 -17.74
N ILE A 4 -12.96 -4.28 -18.53
CA ILE A 4 -12.04 -5.38 -18.22
C ILE A 4 -10.60 -4.87 -18.16
N ASP A 5 -10.21 -3.98 -19.07
CA ASP A 5 -8.86 -3.37 -19.08
C ASP A 5 -8.65 -2.47 -17.85
N LEU A 6 -9.73 -1.92 -17.32
CA LEU A 6 -9.75 -1.16 -16.08
C LEU A 6 -9.79 -2.05 -14.82
N GLY A 7 -9.84 -3.37 -14.95
CA GLY A 7 -9.86 -4.33 -13.84
C GLY A 7 -11.24 -4.78 -13.38
N TRP A 8 -12.30 -4.51 -14.16
CA TRP A 8 -13.62 -5.09 -13.92
C TRP A 8 -13.59 -6.60 -14.10
N ASN A 9 -14.16 -7.33 -13.17
CA ASN A 9 -14.19 -8.79 -13.16
C ASN A 9 -15.46 -9.33 -12.48
N GLN A 10 -15.62 -10.65 -12.45
CA GLN A 10 -16.79 -11.29 -11.86
C GLN A 10 -17.01 -10.94 -10.39
N GLU A 11 -15.94 -10.80 -9.60
CA GLU A 11 -16.06 -10.40 -8.19
C GLU A 11 -16.77 -9.04 -8.02
N PHE A 12 -16.45 -8.07 -8.88
CA PHE A 12 -17.13 -6.75 -8.86
C PHE A 12 -18.54 -6.82 -9.43
N ALA A 13 -18.81 -7.69 -10.43
CA ALA A 13 -20.16 -7.93 -10.92
C ALA A 13 -21.05 -8.51 -9.82
N ASP A 14 -20.58 -9.51 -9.10
CA ASP A 14 -21.31 -10.13 -7.97
C ASP A 14 -21.57 -9.10 -6.84
N LYS A 15 -20.61 -8.22 -6.55
CA LYS A 15 -20.79 -7.11 -5.60
C LYS A 15 -21.81 -6.09 -6.08
N LEU A 16 -21.88 -5.86 -7.40
CA LEU A 16 -22.82 -4.94 -8.00
C LEU A 16 -24.26 -5.51 -7.91
N ASP A 17 -24.44 -6.79 -8.20
CA ASP A 17 -25.75 -7.48 -8.16
C ASP A 17 -26.35 -7.49 -6.75
N GLN A 18 -25.51 -7.45 -5.71
CA GLN A 18 -25.96 -7.32 -4.33
C GLN A 18 -26.47 -5.90 -3.97
N LEU A 19 -26.22 -4.94 -4.84
CA LEU A 19 -26.68 -3.56 -4.66
C LEU A 19 -27.97 -3.35 -5.46
N GLU A 20 -29.04 -2.94 -4.79
CA GLU A 20 -30.24 -2.45 -5.46
C GLU A 20 -29.89 -1.19 -6.24
N ILE A 21 -29.72 -1.31 -7.56
CA ILE A 21 -29.42 -0.20 -8.47
C ILE A 21 -30.51 -0.07 -9.52
N LYS A 22 -30.78 1.18 -9.95
CA LYS A 22 -31.69 1.47 -11.04
C LYS A 22 -31.04 1.12 -12.38
N GLU A 23 -31.83 0.70 -13.36
CA GLU A 23 -31.36 0.27 -14.69
C GLU A 23 -30.55 1.32 -15.45
N ASN A 24 -30.77 2.61 -15.20
CA ASN A 24 -30.10 3.70 -15.90
C ASN A 24 -28.68 4.01 -15.38
N PHE A 25 -28.26 3.41 -14.27
CA PHE A 25 -26.95 3.67 -13.71
C PHE A 25 -25.84 2.94 -14.48
N LYS A 26 -24.69 3.58 -14.55
CA LYS A 26 -23.49 3.05 -15.18
C LYS A 26 -22.41 2.80 -14.16
N ILE A 27 -21.41 2.00 -14.55
CA ILE A 27 -20.25 1.67 -13.75
C ILE A 27 -19.06 2.47 -14.26
N ALA A 28 -18.28 3.00 -13.33
CA ALA A 28 -17.06 3.72 -13.65
C ALA A 28 -15.96 3.42 -12.64
N ARG A 29 -14.72 3.64 -13.04
CA ARG A 29 -13.55 3.54 -12.15
C ARG A 29 -12.99 4.92 -11.86
N VAL A 30 -12.71 5.23 -10.59
CA VAL A 30 -12.11 6.51 -10.18
C VAL A 30 -10.67 6.55 -10.64
N ALA A 31 -10.35 7.49 -11.54
CA ALA A 31 -9.02 7.68 -12.10
C ALA A 31 -8.22 8.75 -11.37
N VAL A 32 -8.84 9.89 -11.03
CA VAL A 32 -8.19 10.99 -10.32
C VAL A 32 -9.14 11.57 -9.28
N GLU A 33 -8.61 11.94 -8.11
CA GLU A 33 -9.31 12.69 -7.07
C GLU A 33 -8.86 14.16 -7.10
N TYR A 34 -9.78 15.08 -7.32
CA TYR A 34 -9.59 16.52 -7.17
C TYR A 34 -10.29 17.04 -5.91
N LYS A 35 -10.14 18.30 -5.60
CA LYS A 35 -10.85 18.93 -4.48
C LYS A 35 -12.37 19.01 -4.79
N GLY A 36 -13.12 17.99 -4.33
CA GLY A 36 -14.58 17.91 -4.47
C GLY A 36 -15.09 17.33 -5.79
N MET A 37 -14.21 16.98 -6.72
CA MET A 37 -14.54 16.36 -8.00
C MET A 37 -13.66 15.13 -8.27
N TYR A 38 -14.13 14.27 -9.17
CA TYR A 38 -13.47 13.04 -9.57
C TYR A 38 -13.44 12.92 -11.08
N LYS A 39 -12.29 12.49 -11.62
CA LYS A 39 -12.21 12.03 -13.00
C LYS A 39 -12.44 10.53 -12.98
N LEU A 40 -13.37 10.08 -13.78
CA LEU A 40 -13.77 8.68 -13.88
C LEU A 40 -13.47 8.14 -15.27
N TYR A 41 -13.12 6.85 -15.33
CA TYR A 41 -13.08 6.07 -16.56
C TYR A 41 -14.35 5.23 -16.69
N THR A 42 -15.01 5.36 -17.83
CA THR A 42 -16.24 4.63 -18.22
C THR A 42 -16.02 3.87 -19.52
N GLU A 43 -16.97 3.05 -19.93
CA GLU A 43 -16.96 2.42 -21.27
C GLU A 43 -16.91 3.45 -22.41
N ASN A 44 -17.53 4.61 -22.21
CA ASN A 44 -17.64 5.67 -23.20
C ASN A 44 -16.48 6.68 -23.16
N GLY A 45 -15.50 6.49 -22.27
CA GLY A 45 -14.37 7.42 -22.11
C GLY A 45 -14.30 8.04 -20.71
N GLU A 46 -13.69 9.21 -20.63
CA GLU A 46 -13.51 9.96 -19.38
C GLU A 46 -14.72 10.85 -19.09
N VAL A 47 -15.08 10.96 -17.81
CA VAL A 47 -16.14 11.87 -17.36
C VAL A 47 -15.76 12.50 -16.01
N LEU A 48 -16.13 13.76 -15.82
CA LEU A 48 -16.01 14.42 -14.51
C LEU A 48 -17.25 14.16 -13.68
N ALA A 49 -17.06 13.90 -12.39
CA ALA A 49 -18.15 13.55 -11.49
C ALA A 49 -18.04 14.23 -10.13
N GLU A 50 -19.20 14.45 -9.52
CA GLU A 50 -19.34 14.82 -8.12
C GLU A 50 -20.03 13.69 -7.34
N ILE A 51 -19.90 13.72 -6.01
CA ILE A 51 -20.62 12.80 -5.12
C ILE A 51 -21.99 13.33 -4.73
N THR A 52 -22.95 12.43 -4.49
CA THR A 52 -24.24 12.81 -3.90
C THR A 52 -24.08 13.42 -2.50
N GLY A 53 -25.05 14.27 -2.12
CA GLY A 53 -25.14 14.80 -0.75
C GLY A 53 -25.18 13.68 0.32
N LYS A 54 -25.79 12.51 0.01
CA LYS A 54 -25.84 11.35 0.90
C LYS A 54 -24.45 10.79 1.19
N LEU A 55 -23.61 10.61 0.18
CA LEU A 55 -22.21 10.13 0.37
C LEU A 55 -21.41 11.15 1.20
N ARG A 56 -21.57 12.44 0.92
CA ARG A 56 -20.91 13.52 1.66
C ARG A 56 -21.35 13.54 3.12
N TYR A 57 -22.63 13.45 3.39
CA TYR A 57 -23.18 13.40 4.76
C TYR A 57 -22.67 12.21 5.56
N ASN A 58 -22.53 11.04 4.91
CA ASN A 58 -22.03 9.82 5.54
C ASN A 58 -20.50 9.75 5.60
N ASN A 59 -19.79 10.80 5.22
CA ASN A 59 -18.32 10.82 5.10
C ASN A 59 -17.76 9.67 4.22
N GLN A 60 -18.51 9.24 3.20
CA GLN A 60 -18.11 8.22 2.25
C GLN A 60 -17.54 8.88 1.00
N PHE A 61 -16.21 8.89 0.90
CA PHE A 61 -15.51 9.49 -0.23
C PHE A 61 -14.89 8.42 -1.11
N PRO A 62 -15.08 8.50 -2.45
CA PRO A 62 -14.34 7.67 -3.38
C PRO A 62 -12.84 7.95 -3.31
N ALA A 63 -12.03 6.93 -3.53
CA ALA A 63 -10.60 7.02 -3.67
C ALA A 63 -10.17 6.54 -5.06
N VAL A 64 -8.96 6.89 -5.50
CA VAL A 64 -8.42 6.41 -6.78
C VAL A 64 -8.41 4.87 -6.79
N GLY A 65 -8.94 4.29 -7.87
CA GLY A 65 -9.10 2.86 -8.04
C GLY A 65 -10.46 2.29 -7.60
N ASP A 66 -11.29 3.09 -6.92
CA ASP A 66 -12.66 2.63 -6.56
C ASP A 66 -13.52 2.39 -7.80
N TRP A 67 -14.36 1.37 -7.71
CA TRP A 67 -15.49 1.17 -8.60
C TRP A 67 -16.72 1.87 -8.03
N VAL A 68 -17.39 2.63 -8.85
CA VAL A 68 -18.53 3.49 -8.47
C VAL A 68 -19.70 3.32 -9.40
N VAL A 69 -20.91 3.47 -8.84
CA VAL A 69 -22.17 3.54 -9.56
C VAL A 69 -22.47 5.00 -9.82
N ILE A 70 -22.68 5.36 -11.08
CA ILE A 70 -22.86 6.74 -11.52
C ILE A 70 -24.18 6.91 -12.30
N ASP A 71 -24.71 8.12 -12.25
CA ASP A 71 -25.72 8.64 -13.15
C ASP A 71 -25.06 9.65 -14.09
N LEU A 72 -25.27 9.48 -15.40
CA LEU A 72 -24.72 10.38 -16.42
C LEU A 72 -25.69 11.53 -16.65
N LEU A 73 -25.18 12.75 -16.61
CA LEU A 73 -25.89 13.99 -16.86
C LEU A 73 -25.36 14.64 -18.14
N ASP A 74 -26.11 15.63 -18.64
CA ASP A 74 -25.68 16.49 -19.76
C ASP A 74 -25.19 15.69 -20.98
N ASN A 75 -25.95 14.68 -21.40
CA ASN A 75 -25.59 13.76 -22.50
C ASN A 75 -24.25 13.01 -22.29
N GLY A 76 -23.83 12.82 -21.05
CA GLY A 76 -22.61 12.07 -20.70
C GLY A 76 -21.38 12.95 -20.44
N GLU A 77 -21.52 14.28 -20.44
CA GLU A 77 -20.40 15.21 -20.13
C GLU A 77 -20.08 15.28 -18.64
N LYS A 78 -21.06 15.02 -17.78
CA LYS A 78 -20.93 15.00 -16.32
C LYS A 78 -21.55 13.76 -15.72
N ALA A 79 -21.18 13.45 -14.49
CA ALA A 79 -21.75 12.34 -13.73
C ALA A 79 -21.93 12.66 -12.25
N ILE A 80 -22.85 11.93 -11.60
CA ILE A 80 -23.00 11.93 -10.14
C ILE A 80 -22.72 10.54 -9.61
N ILE A 81 -21.83 10.44 -8.63
CA ILE A 81 -21.51 9.18 -7.96
C ILE A 81 -22.55 8.93 -6.87
N HIS A 82 -23.27 7.83 -6.99
CA HIS A 82 -24.35 7.42 -6.07
C HIS A 82 -23.90 6.38 -5.04
N LYS A 83 -23.03 5.44 -5.43
CA LYS A 83 -22.54 4.38 -4.57
C LYS A 83 -21.07 4.08 -4.87
N ILE A 84 -20.35 3.60 -3.85
CA ILE A 84 -19.01 3.02 -3.98
C ILE A 84 -19.16 1.53 -3.77
N LEU A 85 -18.62 0.70 -4.66
CA LEU A 85 -18.64 -0.76 -4.51
C LEU A 85 -17.73 -1.20 -3.35
N PRO A 86 -18.03 -2.33 -2.68
CA PRO A 86 -17.15 -2.90 -1.68
C PRO A 86 -15.74 -3.13 -2.23
N ARG A 87 -14.75 -2.60 -1.54
CA ARG A 87 -13.34 -2.66 -1.92
C ARG A 87 -12.79 -4.07 -1.67
N LYS A 88 -11.91 -4.58 -2.56
CA LYS A 88 -11.13 -5.80 -2.32
C LYS A 88 -9.84 -5.54 -1.54
N SER A 89 -9.27 -4.35 -1.73
CA SER A 89 -8.10 -3.86 -1.01
C SER A 89 -8.22 -2.35 -0.81
N LYS A 90 -7.62 -1.80 0.26
CA LYS A 90 -7.60 -0.37 0.51
C LYS A 90 -6.31 0.06 1.20
N PHE A 91 -5.76 1.18 0.76
CA PHE A 91 -4.69 1.89 1.47
C PHE A 91 -5.27 3.12 2.13
N SER A 92 -4.94 3.31 3.40
CA SER A 92 -5.50 4.38 4.20
C SER A 92 -4.42 5.16 4.93
N ARG A 93 -4.67 6.44 5.16
CA ARG A 93 -3.87 7.28 6.04
C ARG A 93 -4.76 7.95 7.10
N LYS A 94 -4.14 8.44 8.16
CA LYS A 94 -4.83 9.28 9.12
C LYS A 94 -5.07 10.66 8.51
N VAL A 95 -6.28 11.18 8.65
CA VAL A 95 -6.54 12.60 8.35
C VAL A 95 -5.75 13.46 9.33
N ALA A 96 -5.15 14.56 8.84
CA ALA A 96 -4.47 15.51 9.70
C ALA A 96 -5.48 16.14 10.67
N GLY A 97 -5.17 16.11 11.97
CA GLY A 97 -6.02 16.62 13.05
C GLY A 97 -6.03 15.67 14.25
N ASP A 98 -6.75 16.07 15.30
CA ASP A 98 -6.86 15.30 16.57
C ASP A 98 -7.77 14.08 16.45
N ASP A 99 -8.79 14.15 15.60
CA ASP A 99 -9.69 13.05 15.32
C ASP A 99 -9.00 11.93 14.52
N ILE A 100 -9.20 10.68 14.96
CA ILE A 100 -8.72 9.50 14.23
C ILE A 100 -9.73 9.16 13.15
N LYS A 101 -9.69 9.89 12.03
CA LYS A 101 -10.50 9.55 10.85
C LYS A 101 -9.63 8.87 9.80
N GLU A 102 -10.10 7.72 9.33
CA GLU A 102 -9.50 7.01 8.21
C GLU A 102 -9.79 7.76 6.90
N GLN A 103 -8.77 8.04 6.12
CA GLN A 103 -8.90 8.47 4.74
C GLN A 103 -8.34 7.38 3.83
N VAL A 104 -9.21 6.75 3.06
CA VAL A 104 -8.75 5.83 2.00
C VAL A 104 -8.09 6.66 0.91
N VAL A 105 -6.90 6.28 0.51
CA VAL A 105 -6.09 7.02 -0.48
C VAL A 105 -5.97 6.30 -1.81
N ALA A 106 -6.10 4.97 -1.81
CA ALA A 106 -6.18 4.15 -3.02
C ALA A 106 -6.92 2.85 -2.70
N ALA A 107 -7.56 2.25 -3.70
CA ALA A 107 -8.37 1.05 -3.52
C ALA A 107 -8.25 0.10 -4.71
N ASN A 108 -8.67 -1.16 -4.49
CA ASN A 108 -8.77 -2.20 -5.50
C ASN A 108 -7.45 -2.48 -6.22
N ILE A 109 -6.37 -2.51 -5.44
CA ILE A 109 -5.02 -2.85 -5.89
C ILE A 109 -4.81 -4.36 -5.73
N ASP A 110 -4.30 -5.03 -6.77
CA ASP A 110 -3.93 -6.46 -6.73
C ASP A 110 -2.51 -6.64 -6.17
N THR A 111 -1.57 -5.83 -6.66
CA THR A 111 -0.14 -5.96 -6.36
C THR A 111 0.45 -4.64 -5.92
N VAL A 112 1.27 -4.67 -4.87
CA VAL A 112 2.07 -3.51 -4.45
C VAL A 112 3.54 -3.79 -4.71
N PHE A 113 4.13 -3.00 -5.57
CA PHE A 113 5.57 -2.98 -5.75
C PHE A 113 6.22 -2.20 -4.61
N ILE A 114 6.80 -2.90 -3.66
CA ILE A 114 7.59 -2.31 -2.58
C ILE A 114 8.99 -2.03 -3.13
N VAL A 115 9.26 -0.76 -3.45
CA VAL A 115 10.52 -0.35 -4.09
C VAL A 115 11.52 0.12 -3.03
N THR A 116 12.65 -0.55 -2.96
CA THR A 116 13.81 -0.15 -2.16
C THR A 116 15.05 -0.10 -3.04
N SER A 117 15.87 0.94 -2.91
CA SER A 117 17.07 1.09 -3.76
C SER A 117 18.27 0.40 -3.12
N LEU A 118 19.12 -0.18 -3.99
CA LEU A 118 20.36 -0.87 -3.62
C LEU A 118 21.52 0.12 -3.41
N ASN A 119 21.25 1.22 -2.70
CA ASN A 119 22.24 2.22 -2.30
C ASN A 119 22.18 2.44 -0.80
N GLN A 120 22.69 3.56 -0.31
CA GLN A 120 22.69 3.94 1.11
C GLN A 120 21.27 4.01 1.73
N ASP A 121 20.20 4.06 0.93
CA ASP A 121 18.79 4.04 1.42
C ASP A 121 18.27 2.61 1.69
N PHE A 122 19.07 1.55 1.46
CA PHE A 122 18.66 0.18 1.75
C PHE A 122 18.41 -0.02 3.24
N ASN A 123 17.20 -0.50 3.62
CA ASN A 123 16.81 -0.64 5.00
C ASN A 123 15.75 -1.74 5.19
N LEU A 124 16.13 -2.86 5.79
CA LEU A 124 15.26 -4.01 6.04
C LEU A 124 14.09 -3.67 6.98
N ARG A 125 14.29 -2.84 8.01
CA ARG A 125 13.22 -2.49 8.97
C ARG A 125 12.12 -1.68 8.32
N ARG A 126 12.48 -0.82 7.37
CA ARG A 126 11.50 -0.11 6.55
C ARG A 126 10.76 -1.05 5.60
N LEU A 127 11.45 -2.05 5.06
CA LEU A 127 10.85 -3.07 4.20
C LEU A 127 9.80 -3.90 4.96
N GLU A 128 10.11 -4.37 6.17
CA GLU A 128 9.18 -5.08 7.05
C GLU A 128 7.92 -4.27 7.33
N ARG A 129 8.08 -2.97 7.60
CA ARG A 129 6.95 -2.05 7.77
C ARG A 129 6.08 -1.96 6.51
N TYR A 130 6.70 -1.88 5.33
CA TYR A 130 5.96 -1.82 4.06
C TYR A 130 5.26 -3.14 3.74
N LEU A 131 5.84 -4.28 4.08
CA LEU A 131 5.21 -5.60 3.98
C LEU A 131 3.94 -5.64 4.85
N THR A 132 4.06 -5.27 6.13
CA THR A 132 2.93 -5.23 7.05
C THR A 132 1.79 -4.32 6.54
N ILE A 133 2.12 -3.11 6.05
CA ILE A 133 1.14 -2.19 5.45
C ILE A 133 0.46 -2.82 4.23
N THR A 134 1.24 -3.50 3.39
CA THR A 134 0.72 -4.10 2.16
C THR A 134 -0.22 -5.27 2.46
N TRP A 135 0.17 -6.19 3.35
CA TRP A 135 -0.69 -7.29 3.77
C TRP A 135 -1.98 -6.78 4.44
N ASN A 136 -1.89 -5.78 5.32
CA ASN A 136 -3.06 -5.17 5.95
C ASN A 136 -4.02 -4.52 4.93
N SER A 137 -3.51 -4.07 3.80
CA SER A 137 -4.35 -3.49 2.75
C SER A 137 -5.23 -4.51 2.01
N GLY A 138 -4.87 -5.80 2.07
CA GLY A 138 -5.46 -6.87 1.27
C GLY A 138 -4.83 -7.04 -0.13
N ALA A 139 -3.74 -6.32 -0.43
CA ALA A 139 -2.98 -6.46 -1.67
C ALA A 139 -1.76 -7.39 -1.50
N ASN A 140 -1.26 -7.96 -2.60
CA ASN A 140 -0.08 -8.83 -2.58
C ASN A 140 1.21 -8.01 -2.74
N PRO A 141 2.22 -8.16 -1.87
CA PRO A 141 3.51 -7.52 -2.02
C PRO A 141 4.37 -8.18 -3.09
N VAL A 142 5.14 -7.35 -3.78
CA VAL A 142 6.27 -7.75 -4.64
C VAL A 142 7.41 -6.77 -4.36
N ILE A 143 8.58 -7.26 -4.01
CA ILE A 143 9.72 -6.42 -3.67
C ILE A 143 10.55 -6.14 -4.92
N ILE A 144 10.88 -4.86 -5.11
CA ILE A 144 11.74 -4.39 -6.19
C ILE A 144 13.01 -3.78 -5.58
N LEU A 145 14.14 -4.44 -5.80
CA LEU A 145 15.46 -3.94 -5.50
C LEU A 145 15.93 -3.08 -6.67
N SER A 146 15.66 -1.79 -6.59
CA SER A 146 15.90 -0.84 -7.65
C SER A 146 17.35 -0.32 -7.67
N LYS A 147 17.73 0.37 -8.75
CA LYS A 147 19.07 0.92 -8.95
C LYS A 147 20.17 -0.15 -8.87
N ALA A 148 19.89 -1.32 -9.44
CA ALA A 148 20.84 -2.45 -9.43
C ALA A 148 22.15 -2.17 -10.16
N ASP A 149 22.18 -1.14 -11.00
CA ASP A 149 23.35 -0.60 -11.67
C ASP A 149 24.31 0.12 -10.71
N LEU A 150 23.88 0.51 -9.52
CA LEU A 150 24.69 1.19 -8.50
C LEU A 150 25.18 0.25 -7.39
N SER A 151 24.92 -1.04 -7.49
CA SER A 151 25.30 -2.03 -6.45
C SER A 151 26.33 -3.00 -6.99
N ASP A 152 27.40 -3.21 -6.26
CA ASP A 152 28.44 -4.19 -6.57
C ASP A 152 27.95 -5.63 -6.41
N ASP A 153 27.08 -5.89 -5.40
CA ASP A 153 26.51 -7.22 -5.13
C ASP A 153 25.00 -7.18 -4.84
N PRO A 154 24.16 -7.04 -5.89
CA PRO A 154 22.72 -7.09 -5.75
C PRO A 154 22.18 -8.44 -5.23
N LYS A 155 22.92 -9.55 -5.45
CA LYS A 155 22.48 -10.89 -5.03
C LYS A 155 22.58 -11.07 -3.53
N SER A 156 23.66 -10.59 -2.89
CA SER A 156 23.80 -10.60 -1.43
C SER A 156 22.66 -9.78 -0.80
N LYS A 157 22.36 -8.59 -1.34
CA LYS A 157 21.23 -7.78 -0.86
C LYS A 157 19.88 -8.47 -1.02
N LYS A 158 19.69 -9.23 -2.10
CA LYS A 158 18.49 -10.06 -2.25
C LYS A 158 18.41 -11.13 -1.15
N ALA A 159 19.49 -11.82 -0.85
CA ALA A 159 19.54 -12.81 0.23
C ALA A 159 19.22 -12.19 1.60
N GLU A 160 19.71 -10.98 1.89
CA GLU A 160 19.34 -10.24 3.10
C GLU A 160 17.81 -9.98 3.16
N VAL A 161 17.18 -9.61 2.03
CA VAL A 161 15.74 -9.38 1.97
C VAL A 161 14.94 -10.67 2.16
N GLU A 162 15.42 -11.79 1.62
CA GLU A 162 14.78 -13.09 1.76
C GLU A 162 14.65 -13.53 3.22
N THR A 163 15.52 -13.06 4.12
CA THR A 163 15.46 -13.36 5.58
C THR A 163 14.29 -12.67 6.29
N VAL A 164 13.64 -11.69 5.68
CA VAL A 164 12.54 -10.92 6.29
C VAL A 164 11.26 -10.92 5.45
N ALA A 165 11.31 -11.44 4.23
CA ALA A 165 10.23 -11.41 3.25
C ALA A 165 9.91 -12.83 2.71
N PHE A 166 9.56 -13.73 3.61
CA PHE A 166 9.27 -15.14 3.29
C PHE A 166 8.14 -15.27 2.28
N GLY A 167 8.39 -16.02 1.20
CA GLY A 167 7.39 -16.28 0.15
C GLY A 167 7.03 -15.07 -0.72
N VAL A 168 7.65 -13.90 -0.52
CA VAL A 168 7.39 -12.70 -1.30
C VAL A 168 8.31 -12.69 -2.53
N PRO A 169 7.79 -12.48 -3.76
CA PRO A 169 8.63 -12.35 -4.95
C PRO A 169 9.57 -11.13 -4.85
N ILE A 170 10.86 -11.33 -5.21
CA ILE A 170 11.90 -10.30 -5.14
C ILE A 170 12.57 -10.18 -6.51
N HIS A 171 12.51 -8.98 -7.10
CA HIS A 171 13.10 -8.66 -8.39
C HIS A 171 14.22 -7.63 -8.26
N ILE A 172 15.36 -7.92 -8.91
CA ILE A 172 16.48 -6.98 -9.01
C ILE A 172 16.32 -6.19 -10.31
N VAL A 173 16.17 -4.86 -10.19
CA VAL A 173 15.78 -3.99 -11.30
C VAL A 173 16.71 -2.80 -11.45
N SER A 174 17.05 -2.46 -12.70
CA SER A 174 17.62 -1.17 -13.08
C SER A 174 16.78 -0.54 -14.17
N SER A 175 16.18 0.59 -13.88
CA SER A 175 15.44 1.38 -14.88
C SER A 175 16.36 2.04 -15.91
N VAL A 176 17.66 2.16 -15.61
CA VAL A 176 18.65 2.74 -16.52
C VAL A 176 19.08 1.72 -17.59
N THR A 177 19.36 0.48 -17.18
CA THR A 177 19.82 -0.59 -18.09
C THR A 177 18.68 -1.45 -18.64
N GLY A 178 17.45 -1.30 -18.14
CA GLY A 178 16.31 -2.14 -18.48
C GLY A 178 16.30 -3.52 -17.81
N ARG A 179 17.31 -3.85 -16.98
CA ARG A 179 17.41 -5.13 -16.29
C ARG A 179 16.19 -5.34 -15.38
N GLY A 180 15.56 -6.51 -15.45
CA GLY A 180 14.48 -6.94 -14.56
C GLY A 180 13.11 -6.30 -14.86
N LEU A 181 12.97 -5.38 -15.83
CA LEU A 181 11.70 -4.75 -16.15
C LEU A 181 10.71 -5.71 -16.80
N ALA A 182 11.20 -6.67 -17.59
CA ALA A 182 10.33 -7.63 -18.28
C ALA A 182 9.58 -8.53 -17.30
N GLU A 183 10.23 -8.93 -16.21
CA GLU A 183 9.65 -9.76 -15.16
C GLU A 183 8.50 -9.06 -14.41
N LEU A 184 8.52 -7.73 -14.34
CA LEU A 184 7.47 -6.96 -13.68
C LEU A 184 6.16 -6.94 -14.49
N LYS A 185 6.24 -7.10 -15.81
CA LYS A 185 5.06 -7.10 -16.69
C LYS A 185 4.07 -8.23 -16.37
N GLN A 186 4.52 -9.34 -15.76
CA GLN A 186 3.62 -10.41 -15.33
C GLN A 186 2.58 -9.99 -14.30
N TYR A 187 2.86 -8.96 -13.50
CA TYR A 187 1.94 -8.39 -12.49
C TYR A 187 1.00 -7.34 -13.08
N LEU A 188 1.28 -6.88 -14.29
CA LEU A 188 0.57 -5.81 -15.01
C LEU A 188 -0.21 -6.36 -16.22
N LYS A 189 -0.69 -7.59 -16.10
CA LYS A 189 -1.55 -8.20 -17.11
C LYS A 189 -2.91 -7.47 -17.17
N ARG A 190 -3.63 -7.70 -18.26
CA ARG A 190 -4.98 -7.19 -18.47
C ARG A 190 -5.86 -7.36 -17.22
N GLY A 191 -6.47 -6.27 -16.78
CA GLY A 191 -7.36 -6.25 -15.62
C GLY A 191 -6.66 -6.32 -14.25
N LYS A 192 -5.33 -6.31 -14.20
CA LYS A 192 -4.58 -6.26 -12.94
C LYS A 192 -4.17 -4.83 -12.60
N THR A 193 -4.29 -4.49 -11.33
CA THR A 193 -3.94 -3.16 -10.81
C THR A 193 -2.73 -3.27 -9.90
N ALA A 194 -1.70 -2.49 -10.18
CA ALA A 194 -0.54 -2.34 -9.30
C ALA A 194 -0.41 -0.93 -8.75
N SER A 195 0.25 -0.78 -7.61
CA SER A 195 0.68 0.50 -7.06
C SER A 195 2.11 0.38 -6.53
N LEU A 196 2.78 1.51 -6.29
CA LEU A 196 4.16 1.54 -5.84
C LEU A 196 4.27 2.15 -4.45
N LEU A 197 5.00 1.48 -3.57
CA LEU A 197 5.31 1.90 -2.20
C LEU A 197 6.83 1.97 -2.03
N GLY A 198 7.34 3.00 -1.38
CA GLY A 198 8.77 3.16 -1.14
C GLY A 198 9.17 4.60 -0.84
N SER A 199 10.39 4.82 -0.36
CA SER A 199 10.94 6.13 -0.01
C SER A 199 11.05 7.06 -1.22
N SER A 200 11.33 8.36 -0.95
CA SER A 200 11.67 9.29 -2.05
C SER A 200 13.00 8.92 -2.67
N GLY A 201 13.12 9.18 -3.95
CA GLY A 201 14.37 8.98 -4.63
C GLY A 201 14.73 7.51 -4.89
N VAL A 202 13.90 6.52 -4.52
CA VAL A 202 14.17 5.10 -4.83
C VAL A 202 13.91 4.72 -6.29
N GLY A 203 13.39 5.65 -7.10
CA GLY A 203 13.18 5.43 -8.54
C GLY A 203 11.75 5.03 -8.93
N LYS A 204 10.72 5.28 -8.10
CA LYS A 204 9.32 4.93 -8.42
C LYS A 204 8.82 5.58 -9.70
N SER A 205 8.96 6.91 -9.84
CA SER A 205 8.50 7.63 -11.03
C SER A 205 9.23 7.16 -12.30
N THR A 206 10.54 6.93 -12.22
CA THR A 206 11.30 6.37 -13.33
C THR A 206 10.82 4.97 -13.71
N LEU A 207 10.51 4.14 -12.70
CA LEU A 207 9.99 2.79 -12.92
C LEU A 207 8.60 2.83 -13.56
N ILE A 208 7.73 3.73 -13.11
CA ILE A 208 6.38 3.92 -13.70
C ILE A 208 6.52 4.33 -15.17
N ASN A 209 7.37 5.31 -15.51
CA ASN A 209 7.59 5.73 -16.89
C ASN A 209 8.07 4.59 -17.78
N GLN A 210 8.99 3.75 -17.29
CA GLN A 210 9.45 2.57 -18.01
C GLN A 210 8.33 1.51 -18.22
N LEU A 211 7.43 1.37 -17.24
CA LEU A 211 6.31 0.42 -17.34
C LEU A 211 5.20 0.93 -18.25
N ILE A 212 4.95 2.26 -18.27
CA ILE A 212 3.96 2.90 -19.13
C ILE A 212 4.47 3.02 -20.57
N GLY A 213 5.79 3.04 -20.78
CA GLY A 213 6.40 3.26 -22.09
C GLY A 213 6.37 4.73 -22.55
N SER A 214 6.19 5.67 -21.65
CA SER A 214 6.15 7.11 -21.94
C SER A 214 6.56 7.94 -20.72
N ASP A 215 7.15 9.11 -20.96
CA ASP A 215 7.56 10.07 -19.90
C ASP A 215 6.38 10.88 -19.36
N LYS A 216 5.34 10.18 -18.86
CA LYS A 216 4.17 10.85 -18.26
C LYS A 216 4.43 11.38 -16.85
N MET A 217 5.40 10.81 -16.15
CA MET A 217 5.78 11.24 -14.82
C MET A 217 6.99 12.16 -14.88
N GLU A 218 6.91 13.33 -14.26
CA GLU A 218 8.08 14.17 -14.08
C GLU A 218 9.09 13.46 -13.16
N VAL A 219 10.28 13.21 -13.68
CA VAL A 219 11.39 12.63 -12.93
C VAL A 219 12.25 13.76 -12.39
N ASP A 220 12.19 14.02 -11.09
CA ASP A 220 13.13 14.93 -10.45
C ASP A 220 14.55 14.40 -10.56
N ASN A 221 15.41 15.11 -11.31
CA ASN A 221 16.85 14.95 -11.21
C ASN A 221 17.25 15.27 -9.77
N ILE A 222 17.76 14.28 -9.04
CA ILE A 222 18.30 14.45 -7.69
C ILE A 222 19.39 15.53 -7.78
N ARG A 223 19.07 16.74 -7.35
CA ARG A 223 20.08 17.76 -7.13
C ARG A 223 20.97 17.31 -5.97
N VAL A 224 22.24 17.16 -6.24
CA VAL A 224 23.27 16.60 -5.34
C VAL A 224 23.41 17.37 -4.01
N ASN A 225 22.75 18.53 -3.84
CA ASN A 225 23.02 19.44 -2.73
C ASN A 225 21.91 19.69 -1.70
N ASP A 226 20.65 19.24 -1.92
CA ASP A 226 19.60 19.56 -0.96
C ASP A 226 18.69 18.35 -0.67
N GLY A 227 18.99 17.43 0.13
CA GLY A 227 18.24 16.22 0.49
C GLY A 227 16.69 16.31 0.66
N LYS A 228 16.03 17.29 0.06
CA LYS A 228 14.58 17.51 0.00
C LYS A 228 14.13 17.64 -1.44
N GLY A 229 13.81 16.50 -2.07
CA GLY A 229 13.11 16.48 -3.35
C GLY A 229 11.74 17.13 -3.18
N LYS A 230 11.47 18.19 -3.93
CA LYS A 230 10.15 18.81 -4.03
C LYS A 230 9.30 17.89 -4.91
N HIS A 231 8.30 17.19 -4.33
CA HIS A 231 7.37 16.37 -5.08
C HIS A 231 6.56 17.23 -6.03
N THR A 232 6.69 17.01 -7.32
CA THR A 232 5.96 17.75 -8.36
C THR A 232 4.58 17.14 -8.63
N THR A 233 4.37 15.86 -8.35
CA THR A 233 3.07 15.20 -8.55
C THR A 233 2.19 15.39 -7.31
N THR A 234 1.23 16.32 -7.38
CA THR A 234 0.31 16.64 -6.28
C THR A 234 -0.96 15.79 -6.29
N HIS A 235 -1.25 15.08 -7.38
CA HIS A 235 -2.48 14.31 -7.57
C HIS A 235 -2.19 12.82 -7.63
N ARG A 236 -3.12 12.02 -7.12
CA ARG A 236 -3.15 10.56 -7.27
C ARG A 236 -3.82 10.27 -8.59
N GLU A 237 -3.22 9.41 -9.38
CA GLU A 237 -3.72 9.12 -10.71
C GLU A 237 -3.58 7.64 -11.07
N LEU A 238 -4.57 7.16 -11.80
CA LEU A 238 -4.66 5.83 -12.35
C LEU A 238 -4.28 5.88 -13.84
N PHE A 239 -3.27 5.12 -14.21
CA PHE A 239 -2.79 4.99 -15.59
C PHE A 239 -3.15 3.61 -16.14
N VAL A 240 -3.74 3.59 -17.33
CA VAL A 240 -4.00 2.36 -18.08
C VAL A 240 -2.82 2.11 -19.01
N LEU A 241 -2.26 0.92 -18.94
CA LEU A 241 -1.16 0.49 -19.78
C LEU A 241 -1.67 -0.02 -21.13
N GLU A 242 -0.85 0.03 -22.17
CA GLU A 242 -1.17 -0.56 -23.48
C GLU A 242 -1.48 -2.07 -23.39
N THR A 243 -0.91 -2.74 -22.39
CA THR A 243 -1.16 -4.16 -22.11
C THR A 243 -2.53 -4.43 -21.45
N GLY A 244 -3.31 -3.40 -21.12
CA GLY A 244 -4.57 -3.52 -20.40
C GLY A 244 -4.40 -3.74 -18.89
N GLY A 245 -3.20 -3.53 -18.34
CA GLY A 245 -2.96 -3.44 -16.91
C GLY A 245 -3.12 -2.00 -16.42
N VAL A 246 -3.20 -1.83 -15.10
CA VAL A 246 -3.42 -0.53 -14.45
C VAL A 246 -2.32 -0.27 -13.42
N VAL A 247 -1.79 0.96 -13.42
CA VAL A 247 -0.87 1.44 -12.38
C VAL A 247 -1.48 2.65 -11.68
N ILE A 248 -1.51 2.62 -10.35
CA ILE A 248 -1.91 3.77 -9.53
C ILE A 248 -0.65 4.41 -8.95
N ASP A 249 -0.36 5.65 -9.38
CA ASP A 249 0.62 6.48 -8.70
C ASP A 249 -0.03 7.19 -7.53
N ASN A 250 0.52 6.96 -6.36
CA ASN A 250 0.00 7.53 -5.13
C ASN A 250 1.13 8.26 -4.39
N PRO A 251 1.37 9.53 -4.73
CA PRO A 251 2.31 10.37 -3.99
C PRO A 251 1.84 10.46 -2.52
N GLY A 252 2.76 10.31 -1.58
CA GLY A 252 2.44 10.30 -0.15
C GLY A 252 2.14 8.92 0.44
N MET A 253 2.35 7.81 -0.29
CA MET A 253 2.30 6.45 0.29
C MET A 253 3.27 6.23 1.48
N ARG A 254 4.19 7.17 1.73
CA ARG A 254 5.07 7.17 2.93
C ARG A 254 4.31 7.45 4.22
N GLU A 255 3.21 8.21 4.11
CA GLU A 255 2.37 8.63 5.24
C GLU A 255 1.32 7.60 5.61
N ILE A 256 1.28 6.46 4.87
CA ILE A 256 0.39 5.36 5.20
C ILE A 256 0.80 4.82 6.57
N GLN A 257 -0.16 4.78 7.46
CA GLN A 257 -0.02 4.27 8.81
C GLN A 257 -0.58 2.85 8.89
N LEU A 258 -0.05 2.09 9.84
CA LEU A 258 -0.66 0.84 10.23
C LEU A 258 -2.02 1.16 10.86
N TRP A 259 -3.09 0.70 10.24
CA TRP A 259 -4.42 0.66 10.81
C TRP A 259 -4.62 -0.73 11.42
N ASP A 260 -5.32 -0.78 12.46
CA ASP A 260 -6.06 -1.76 13.24
C ASP A 260 -6.13 -3.24 12.80
N ASP A 261 -5.39 -3.70 11.84
CA ASP A 261 -5.45 -5.09 11.39
C ASP A 261 -4.16 -5.84 11.77
N SER A 262 -4.26 -6.70 12.80
CA SER A 262 -3.17 -7.60 13.21
C SER A 262 -2.79 -8.61 12.12
N LYS A 263 -3.69 -8.83 11.14
CA LYS A 263 -3.52 -9.87 10.11
C LYS A 263 -2.24 -9.69 9.29
N GLY A 264 -2.02 -8.50 8.74
CA GLY A 264 -0.80 -8.25 7.96
C GLY A 264 0.47 -8.20 8.81
N PHE A 265 0.34 -7.86 10.10
CA PHE A 265 1.43 -7.99 11.05
C PHE A 265 1.78 -9.46 11.30
N ASP A 266 0.78 -10.30 11.52
CA ASP A 266 0.96 -11.75 11.70
C ASP A 266 1.61 -12.40 10.47
N GLU A 267 1.18 -12.03 9.26
CA GLU A 267 1.77 -12.53 8.01
C GLU A 267 3.23 -12.05 7.82
N SER A 268 3.53 -10.82 8.24
CA SER A 268 4.89 -10.27 8.12
C SER A 268 5.89 -10.88 9.11
N PHE A 269 5.41 -11.39 10.25
CA PHE A 269 6.22 -11.96 11.33
C PHE A 269 5.78 -13.38 11.69
N ASP A 270 5.36 -14.15 10.69
CA ASP A 270 4.93 -15.55 10.88
C ASP A 270 6.05 -16.43 11.46
N ASP A 271 7.30 -16.16 11.10
CA ASP A 271 8.50 -16.75 11.68
C ASP A 271 8.54 -16.62 13.20
N ILE A 272 8.35 -15.41 13.73
CA ILE A 272 8.32 -15.16 15.17
C ILE A 272 7.07 -15.76 15.80
N LYS A 273 5.92 -15.71 15.13
CA LYS A 273 4.66 -16.28 15.62
C LYS A 273 4.74 -17.79 15.78
N VAL A 274 5.31 -18.49 14.81
CA VAL A 274 5.54 -19.94 14.88
C VAL A 274 6.46 -20.28 16.06
N LEU A 275 7.55 -19.55 16.26
CA LEU A 275 8.43 -19.75 17.41
C LEU A 275 7.72 -19.44 18.74
N ALA A 276 6.92 -18.39 18.80
CA ALA A 276 6.20 -17.97 20.01
C ALA A 276 5.22 -19.02 20.52
N ASN A 277 4.61 -19.83 19.63
CA ASN A 277 3.75 -20.94 20.02
C ASN A 277 4.47 -22.04 20.84
N ASN A 278 5.81 -22.08 20.78
CA ASN A 278 6.64 -23.00 21.52
C ASN A 278 7.24 -22.40 22.80
N CYS A 279 6.88 -21.17 23.17
CA CYS A 279 7.30 -20.58 24.44
C CYS A 279 6.66 -21.31 25.63
N LYS A 280 7.37 -21.36 26.75
CA LYS A 280 6.88 -21.97 27.99
C LYS A 280 5.62 -21.29 28.53
N PHE A 281 5.49 -19.97 28.34
CA PHE A 281 4.39 -19.15 28.83
C PHE A 281 3.57 -18.63 27.64
N ASN A 282 2.25 -18.70 27.74
CA ASN A 282 1.33 -18.24 26.68
C ASN A 282 1.34 -16.70 26.51
N ASP A 283 1.73 -15.97 27.55
CA ASP A 283 1.83 -14.49 27.59
C ASP A 283 3.27 -13.98 27.46
N CYS A 284 4.19 -14.83 26.99
CA CYS A 284 5.60 -14.50 26.81
C CYS A 284 5.79 -13.24 25.96
N GLN A 285 6.49 -12.25 26.49
CA GLN A 285 6.85 -11.03 25.76
C GLN A 285 8.20 -11.15 25.06
N HIS A 286 8.87 -12.31 25.21
CA HIS A 286 10.19 -12.64 24.66
C HIS A 286 11.32 -11.73 25.18
N GLU A 287 11.18 -11.20 26.40
CA GLU A 287 12.17 -10.30 27.03
C GLU A 287 13.12 -11.05 27.96
N THR A 288 12.63 -11.47 29.10
CA THR A 288 13.44 -12.10 30.16
C THR A 288 12.91 -13.47 30.61
N GLU A 289 11.80 -13.91 30.03
CA GLU A 289 11.10 -15.11 30.46
C GLU A 289 11.93 -16.37 30.20
N PRO A 290 12.06 -17.26 31.21
CA PRO A 290 12.78 -18.52 31.08
C PRO A 290 12.00 -19.49 30.16
N GLY A 291 12.72 -20.17 29.26
CA GLY A 291 12.12 -21.10 28.30
C GLY A 291 11.42 -20.41 27.14
N CYS A 292 11.83 -19.19 26.78
CA CYS A 292 11.37 -18.47 25.62
C CYS A 292 11.98 -19.07 24.34
N ALA A 293 11.13 -19.65 23.47
CA ALA A 293 11.59 -20.27 22.22
C ALA A 293 12.14 -19.26 21.21
N VAL A 294 11.61 -18.02 21.20
CA VAL A 294 12.11 -16.94 20.34
C VAL A 294 13.52 -16.55 20.71
N LYS A 295 13.85 -16.43 22.02
CA LYS A 295 15.22 -16.12 22.47
C LYS A 295 16.17 -17.29 22.23
N ASN A 296 15.69 -18.53 22.37
CA ASN A 296 16.49 -19.70 22.03
C ASN A 296 16.86 -19.72 20.54
N ALA A 297 15.93 -19.38 19.65
CA ALA A 297 16.18 -19.25 18.22
C ALA A 297 17.22 -18.15 17.89
N ILE A 298 17.22 -17.04 18.63
CA ILE A 298 18.26 -16.00 18.50
C ILE A 298 19.61 -16.55 18.92
N THR A 299 19.67 -17.26 20.06
CA THR A 299 20.92 -17.86 20.54
C THR A 299 21.46 -18.93 19.57
N ALA A 300 20.57 -19.63 18.87
CA ALA A 300 20.92 -20.61 17.85
C ALA A 300 21.30 -19.98 16.49
N GLY A 301 21.11 -18.66 16.32
CA GLY A 301 21.35 -17.97 15.05
C GLY A 301 20.28 -18.17 13.98
N GLU A 302 19.12 -18.71 14.34
CA GLU A 302 17.96 -18.93 13.46
C GLU A 302 17.12 -17.67 13.29
N LEU A 303 17.19 -16.74 14.27
CA LEU A 303 16.53 -15.43 14.27
C LEU A 303 17.54 -14.37 14.71
N THR A 304 17.41 -13.13 14.19
CA THR A 304 18.27 -12.02 14.63
C THR A 304 17.60 -11.18 15.71
N GLU A 305 18.40 -10.57 16.63
CA GLU A 305 17.86 -9.64 17.64
C GLU A 305 17.16 -8.45 16.99
N GLU A 306 17.72 -7.91 15.89
CA GLU A 306 17.13 -6.80 15.14
C GLU A 306 15.74 -7.17 14.59
N ARG A 307 15.53 -8.42 14.18
CA ARG A 307 14.22 -8.91 13.71
C ARG A 307 13.20 -8.88 14.84
N LEU A 308 13.58 -9.35 16.04
CA LEU A 308 12.74 -9.31 17.24
C LEU A 308 12.44 -7.87 17.69
N GLU A 309 13.43 -6.97 17.63
CA GLU A 309 13.22 -5.56 17.95
C GLU A 309 12.22 -4.89 16.98
N SER A 310 12.30 -5.20 15.68
CA SER A 310 11.37 -4.71 14.68
C SER A 310 9.95 -5.20 14.97
N TYR A 311 9.78 -6.48 15.28
CA TYR A 311 8.51 -7.08 15.72
C TYR A 311 7.91 -6.32 16.90
N ARG A 312 8.70 -6.14 17.98
CA ARG A 312 8.25 -5.44 19.19
C ARG A 312 7.87 -3.98 18.92
N LYS A 313 8.65 -3.29 18.09
CA LYS A 313 8.39 -1.91 17.72
C LYS A 313 7.08 -1.75 16.98
N LEU A 314 6.84 -2.57 15.94
CA LEU A 314 5.62 -2.53 15.14
C LEU A 314 4.40 -2.99 15.97
N LYS A 315 4.54 -4.02 16.82
CA LYS A 315 3.50 -4.46 17.75
C LYS A 315 3.06 -3.34 18.69
N ARG A 316 4.01 -2.62 19.29
CA ARG A 316 3.72 -1.47 20.16
C ARG A 316 3.04 -0.32 19.40
N GLU A 317 3.40 -0.09 18.14
CA GLU A 317 2.76 0.93 17.31
C GLU A 317 1.29 0.56 17.04
N ILE A 318 1.00 -0.68 16.67
CA ILE A 318 -0.36 -1.19 16.43
C ILE A 318 -1.20 -1.05 17.71
N LEU A 319 -0.71 -1.58 18.84
CA LEU A 319 -1.39 -1.49 20.13
C LEU A 319 -1.69 -0.04 20.54
N TYR A 320 -0.75 0.87 20.32
CA TYR A 320 -0.95 2.29 20.57
C TYR A 320 -2.08 2.88 19.71
N MET A 321 -2.14 2.51 18.43
CA MET A 321 -3.20 2.99 17.53
C MET A 321 -4.58 2.43 17.93
N GLU A 322 -4.67 1.15 18.31
CA GLU A 322 -5.87 0.52 18.82
C GLU A 322 -6.40 1.23 20.10
N ARG A 323 -5.50 1.46 21.06
CA ARG A 323 -5.84 2.16 22.31
C ARG A 323 -6.28 3.59 22.05
N LYS A 324 -5.59 4.28 21.17
CA LYS A 324 -5.91 5.65 20.77
C LYS A 324 -7.30 5.73 20.15
N ARG A 325 -7.69 4.74 19.33
CA ARG A 325 -9.02 4.65 18.74
C ARG A 325 -10.10 4.35 19.80
N LYS A 326 -9.80 3.41 20.71
CA LYS A 326 -10.78 2.95 21.72
C LYS A 326 -11.00 3.95 22.86
N TYR A 327 -9.95 4.64 23.29
CA TYR A 327 -9.94 5.44 24.51
C TYR A 327 -9.55 6.92 24.31
N GLY A 328 -9.22 7.33 23.09
CA GLY A 328 -8.72 8.67 22.79
C GLY A 328 -7.20 8.83 23.00
N ALA A 329 -6.66 9.94 22.48
CA ALA A 329 -5.21 10.18 22.43
C ALA A 329 -4.57 10.34 23.82
N GLU A 330 -5.22 11.06 24.74
CA GLU A 330 -4.69 11.30 26.08
C GLU A 330 -4.55 10.01 26.89
N HIS A 331 -5.58 9.15 26.85
CA HIS A 331 -5.58 7.88 27.58
C HIS A 331 -4.56 6.90 26.98
N ALA A 332 -4.46 6.82 25.65
CA ALA A 332 -3.45 6.02 24.95
C ALA A 332 -2.02 6.45 25.30
N ASN A 333 -1.75 7.76 25.40
CA ASN A 333 -0.48 8.28 25.82
C ASN A 333 -0.15 7.92 27.29
N LYS A 334 -1.12 7.99 28.20
CA LYS A 334 -0.93 7.56 29.59
C LYS A 334 -0.54 6.08 29.69
N LEU A 335 -1.27 5.21 29.00
CA LEU A 335 -0.97 3.77 28.95
C LEU A 335 0.41 3.48 28.37
N LYS A 336 0.81 4.20 27.30
CA LYS A 336 2.13 4.06 26.69
C LYS A 336 3.25 4.45 27.67
N ILE A 337 3.06 5.52 28.45
CA ILE A 337 4.04 5.96 29.45
C ILE A 337 4.12 4.94 30.58
N GLN A 338 3.01 4.41 31.07
CA GLN A 338 2.99 3.37 32.12
C GLN A 338 3.74 2.12 31.67
N GLU A 339 3.51 1.63 30.45
CA GLU A 339 4.27 0.49 29.88
C GLU A 339 5.77 0.76 29.77
N LEU A 340 6.18 1.96 29.38
CA LEU A 340 7.58 2.33 29.29
C LEU A 340 8.26 2.43 30.67
N MET A 341 7.48 2.71 31.73
CA MET A 341 7.96 2.81 33.11
C MET A 341 7.84 1.48 33.87
N GLY A 342 7.28 0.43 33.26
CA GLY A 342 7.09 -0.88 33.89
C GLY A 342 6.02 -0.88 34.99
N LEU A 343 5.03 0.02 34.90
CA LEU A 343 3.95 0.21 35.85
C LEU A 343 2.65 -0.42 35.34
#